data_f00937d9a1cc56c31fc6c93279e60684
#
_entry.id   f00937d9a1cc56c31fc6c93279e60684
#
_cell.length_a   1.000
_cell.length_b   1.000
_cell.length_c   1.000
_cell.angle_alpha   90.00
_cell.angle_beta   90.00
_cell.angle_gamma   90.00
#
_symmetry.space_group_name_H-M   'P 1'
#
loop_
_entity.id
_entity.type
_entity.pdbx_description
1 polymer ?
#
loop_
_entity_poly.entity_id
_entity_poly.type
_entity_poly.pdbx_seq_one_letter_code
_entity_poly.pdbx_strand_id
1 'polypeptide(L)'
;MKRDKAINRALSIFFTILSLAWIYPVFMIALNSFKKATAISTTTAFDLLTPETFNGLANYVHALNEQGFASAFMYSLIITVTSVVLILVCCSMCAWYVVRVNSKISNFFYYLFVFSMVVPFQMLMFTLSNLADRIGFNTPFNICFIYLGFGAGLAVFMFAGFVKNIPLEIEEAAMIDGCNPVQVFFKIVLPIMKPTYLSVGILETMWVWNDYLLPYLTLDSTKYKTIPILIQYFRGGYGHVELGPMMACIMMVVVPIVIMYILCQKYIIDGVVAGAVKG
;
A
#
# COMPACT_ATOMS: atom_id res chain seq x y z
N MET A 1 -38.40 18.36 -0.25
CA MET A 1 -37.42 19.45 -0.49
C MET A 1 -36.85 20.12 0.77
N LYS A 2 -37.63 20.73 1.70
CA LYS A 2 -37.06 21.32 2.95
C LYS A 2 -36.55 20.24 3.92
N ARG A 3 -37.26 19.13 4.08
CA ARG A 3 -36.89 17.98 4.94
C ARG A 3 -35.61 17.30 4.48
N ASP A 4 -35.43 17.12 3.18
CA ASP A 4 -34.22 16.50 2.60
C ASP A 4 -32.98 17.39 2.81
N LYS A 5 -33.14 18.72 2.70
CA LYS A 5 -32.06 19.68 3.00
C LYS A 5 -31.64 19.64 4.47
N ALA A 6 -32.59 19.46 5.40
CA ALA A 6 -32.28 19.35 6.83
C ALA A 6 -31.56 18.04 7.15
N ILE A 7 -31.98 16.91 6.57
CA ILE A 7 -31.34 15.61 6.72
C ILE A 7 -29.91 15.67 6.14
N ASN A 8 -29.75 16.19 4.92
CA ASN A 8 -28.42 16.30 4.29
C ASN A 8 -27.48 17.19 5.10
N ARG A 9 -27.97 18.27 5.71
CA ARG A 9 -27.17 19.12 6.61
C ARG A 9 -26.77 18.39 7.89
N ALA A 10 -27.68 17.64 8.51
CA ALA A 10 -27.38 16.84 9.68
C ALA A 10 -26.35 15.75 9.39
N LEU A 11 -26.51 15.04 8.27
CA LEU A 11 -25.52 14.06 7.81
C LEU A 11 -24.16 14.69 7.53
N SER A 12 -24.12 15.85 6.87
CA SER A 12 -22.85 16.55 6.61
C SER A 12 -22.15 16.94 7.91
N ILE A 13 -22.88 17.47 8.90
CA ILE A 13 -22.31 17.79 10.21
C ILE A 13 -21.78 16.54 10.91
N PHE A 14 -22.56 15.46 10.91
CA PHE A 14 -22.16 14.17 11.50
C PHE A 14 -20.88 13.64 10.88
N PHE A 15 -20.81 13.56 9.54
CA PHE A 15 -19.61 13.09 8.85
C PHE A 15 -18.41 14.03 9.01
N THR A 16 -18.64 15.34 9.12
CA THR A 16 -17.55 16.29 9.41
C THR A 16 -16.95 16.02 10.78
N ILE A 17 -17.79 15.86 11.83
CA ILE A 17 -17.30 15.54 13.18
C ILE A 17 -16.55 14.21 13.19
N LEU A 18 -17.10 13.20 12.54
CA LEU A 18 -16.47 11.87 12.42
C LEU A 18 -15.11 11.96 11.71
N SER A 19 -15.03 12.72 10.62
CA SER A 19 -13.78 12.93 9.87
C SER A 19 -12.72 13.66 10.72
N LEU A 20 -13.11 14.67 11.48
CA LEU A 20 -12.22 15.36 12.41
C LEU A 20 -11.70 14.42 13.49
N ALA A 21 -12.56 13.56 14.04
CA ALA A 21 -12.16 12.55 15.02
C ALA A 21 -11.13 11.54 14.44
N TRP A 22 -11.25 11.18 13.14
CA TRP A 22 -10.31 10.27 12.48
C TRP A 22 -8.98 10.93 12.11
N ILE A 23 -8.98 12.23 11.80
CA ILE A 23 -7.76 12.99 11.52
C ILE A 23 -7.00 13.31 12.81
N TYR A 24 -7.71 13.37 13.94
CA TYR A 24 -7.16 13.78 15.22
C TYR A 24 -5.89 13.03 15.66
N PRO A 25 -5.79 11.68 15.57
CA PRO A 25 -4.56 10.96 15.91
C PRO A 25 -3.34 11.40 15.07
N VAL A 26 -3.53 11.69 13.79
CA VAL A 26 -2.47 12.17 12.89
C VAL A 26 -2.02 13.57 13.33
N PHE A 27 -2.97 14.43 13.66
CA PHE A 27 -2.69 15.76 14.21
C PHE A 27 -1.88 15.66 15.52
N MET A 28 -2.21 14.71 16.40
CA MET A 28 -1.50 14.48 17.64
C MET A 28 -0.05 14.04 17.42
N ILE A 29 0.19 13.13 16.46
CA ILE A 29 1.54 12.72 16.07
C ILE A 29 2.32 13.92 15.53
N ALA A 30 1.69 14.72 14.65
CA ALA A 30 2.30 15.92 14.08
C ALA A 30 2.67 16.94 15.19
N LEU A 31 1.76 17.21 16.12
CA LEU A 31 1.99 18.14 17.22
C LEU A 31 3.14 17.65 18.13
N ASN A 32 3.13 16.38 18.52
CA ASN A 32 4.13 15.83 19.42
C ASN A 32 5.50 15.62 18.72
N SER A 33 5.56 15.51 17.40
CA SER A 33 6.83 15.46 16.67
C SER A 33 7.71 16.71 16.81
N PHE A 34 7.09 17.83 17.22
CA PHE A 34 7.77 19.10 17.49
C PHE A 34 8.08 19.33 18.97
N LYS A 35 7.71 18.41 19.88
CA LYS A 35 8.00 18.54 21.31
C LYS A 35 9.34 17.98 21.70
N LYS A 36 9.93 18.53 22.77
CA LYS A 36 11.09 17.94 23.45
C LYS A 36 10.74 16.58 24.05
N ALA A 37 11.68 15.64 24.07
CA ALA A 37 11.47 14.28 24.61
C ALA A 37 10.94 14.31 26.06
N THR A 38 11.49 15.19 26.90
CA THR A 38 11.03 15.37 28.28
C THR A 38 9.59 15.85 28.35
N ALA A 39 9.18 16.77 27.47
CA ALA A 39 7.81 17.27 27.41
C ALA A 39 6.82 16.17 27.00
N ILE A 40 7.19 15.32 26.02
CA ILE A 40 6.33 14.20 25.60
C ILE A 40 6.08 13.22 26.76
N SER A 41 7.07 13.02 27.63
CA SER A 41 6.97 12.10 28.76
C SER A 41 6.25 12.69 29.98
N THR A 42 6.25 14.01 30.14
CA THR A 42 5.71 14.70 31.34
C THR A 42 4.38 15.41 31.10
N THR A 43 4.01 15.66 29.85
CA THR A 43 2.72 16.27 29.48
C THR A 43 1.79 15.23 28.87
N THR A 44 0.53 15.59 28.66
CA THR A 44 -0.38 14.75 27.91
C THR A 44 -0.12 14.87 26.41
N ALA A 45 -0.47 13.83 25.65
CA ALA A 45 -0.37 13.87 24.19
C ALA A 45 -1.24 15.00 23.58
N PHE A 46 -2.22 15.50 24.33
CA PHE A 46 -3.20 16.51 23.91
C PHE A 46 -2.72 17.95 24.15
N ASP A 47 -1.70 18.14 24.97
CA ASP A 47 -1.22 19.48 25.31
C ASP A 47 -0.62 20.16 24.09
N LEU A 48 -1.02 21.40 23.84
CA LEU A 48 -0.52 22.20 22.74
C LEU A 48 0.97 22.56 22.95
N LEU A 49 1.62 22.95 21.87
CA LEU A 49 3.01 23.43 21.91
C LEU A 49 3.09 24.74 22.70
N THR A 50 4.04 24.79 23.63
CA THR A 50 4.45 26.01 24.30
C THR A 50 5.92 26.32 23.98
N PRO A 51 6.41 27.56 24.17
CA PRO A 51 7.81 27.88 23.97
C PRO A 51 8.78 26.97 24.75
N GLU A 52 8.35 26.49 25.90
CA GLU A 52 9.17 25.61 26.79
C GLU A 52 9.22 24.16 26.26
N THR A 53 8.12 23.66 25.68
CA THR A 53 7.99 22.30 25.17
C THR A 53 8.44 22.16 23.72
N PHE A 54 8.53 23.26 22.98
CA PHE A 54 8.86 23.27 21.56
C PHE A 54 10.32 22.92 21.30
N ASN A 55 10.58 21.98 20.38
CA ASN A 55 11.91 21.49 19.99
C ASN A 55 12.30 21.91 18.57
N GLY A 56 11.47 22.69 17.88
CA GLY A 56 11.70 23.04 16.48
C GLY A 56 11.78 21.78 15.59
N LEU A 57 12.75 21.74 14.72
CA LEU A 57 12.99 20.62 13.80
C LEU A 57 14.02 19.60 14.32
N ALA A 58 14.47 19.70 15.57
CA ALA A 58 15.55 18.84 16.08
C ALA A 58 15.20 17.35 16.01
N ASN A 59 13.94 16.96 16.27
CA ASN A 59 13.50 15.58 16.15
C ASN A 59 13.55 15.06 14.71
N TYR A 60 13.25 15.91 13.72
CA TYR A 60 13.36 15.58 12.29
C TYR A 60 14.80 15.42 11.84
N VAL A 61 15.68 16.34 12.29
CA VAL A 61 17.12 16.26 12.00
C VAL A 61 17.72 15.01 12.62
N HIS A 62 17.36 14.67 13.85
CA HIS A 62 17.80 13.45 14.52
C HIS A 62 17.33 12.20 13.76
N ALA A 63 16.05 12.13 13.41
CA ALA A 63 15.50 10.99 12.66
C ALA A 63 16.17 10.80 11.29
N LEU A 64 16.52 11.89 10.61
CA LEU A 64 17.20 11.84 9.30
C LEU A 64 18.66 11.38 9.41
N ASN A 65 19.40 11.85 10.41
CA ASN A 65 20.84 11.71 10.46
C ASN A 65 21.33 10.45 11.20
N GLU A 66 20.69 10.09 12.30
CA GLU A 66 21.26 9.08 13.22
C GLU A 66 20.77 7.65 12.98
N GLN A 67 19.63 7.46 12.33
CA GLN A 67 19.00 6.14 12.24
C GLN A 67 19.00 5.53 10.82
N GLY A 68 19.68 6.17 9.85
CA GLY A 68 19.71 5.67 8.48
C GLY A 68 18.37 5.79 7.74
N PHE A 69 17.60 6.85 8.03
CA PHE A 69 16.29 7.11 7.43
C PHE A 69 16.36 7.11 5.89
N ALA A 70 17.36 7.77 5.30
CA ALA A 70 17.47 7.86 3.85
C ALA A 70 17.59 6.49 3.18
N SER A 71 18.40 5.59 3.73
CA SER A 71 18.53 4.21 3.21
C SER A 71 17.26 3.42 3.43
N ALA A 72 16.61 3.53 4.60
CA ALA A 72 15.35 2.85 4.87
C ALA A 72 14.22 3.33 3.94
N PHE A 73 14.18 4.64 3.66
CA PHE A 73 13.24 5.22 2.70
C PHE A 73 13.47 4.67 1.29
N MET A 74 14.73 4.64 0.85
CA MET A 74 15.08 4.11 -0.47
C MET A 74 14.75 2.62 -0.60
N TYR A 75 15.03 1.80 0.41
CA TYR A 75 14.65 0.39 0.39
C TYR A 75 13.13 0.20 0.38
N SER A 76 12.37 0.94 1.19
CA SER A 76 10.91 0.92 1.13
C SER A 76 10.40 1.31 -0.25
N LEU A 77 10.97 2.36 -0.86
CA LEU A 77 10.58 2.82 -2.19
C LEU A 77 10.89 1.77 -3.26
N ILE A 78 12.10 1.21 -3.28
CA ILE A 78 12.51 0.17 -4.23
C ILE A 78 11.59 -1.04 -4.11
N ILE A 79 11.40 -1.56 -2.89
CA ILE A 79 10.54 -2.72 -2.66
C ILE A 79 9.12 -2.44 -3.14
N THR A 80 8.55 -1.29 -2.78
CA THR A 80 7.18 -0.95 -3.15
C THR A 80 7.04 -0.81 -4.65
N VAL A 81 7.89 -0.02 -5.30
CA VAL A 81 7.79 0.20 -6.75
C VAL A 81 8.00 -1.09 -7.53
N THR A 82 9.05 -1.86 -7.21
CA THR A 82 9.33 -3.11 -7.93
C THR A 82 8.24 -4.16 -7.72
N SER A 83 7.73 -4.32 -6.50
CA SER A 83 6.65 -5.25 -6.19
C SER A 83 5.36 -4.88 -6.90
N VAL A 84 4.95 -3.61 -6.82
CA VAL A 84 3.70 -3.15 -7.44
C VAL A 84 3.76 -3.24 -8.95
N VAL A 85 4.86 -2.84 -9.59
CA VAL A 85 5.02 -2.99 -11.04
C VAL A 85 4.94 -4.46 -11.45
N LEU A 86 5.61 -5.34 -10.72
CA LEU A 86 5.60 -6.77 -11.00
C LEU A 86 4.19 -7.36 -10.86
N ILE A 87 3.47 -7.02 -9.78
CA ILE A 87 2.08 -7.43 -9.54
C ILE A 87 1.18 -6.92 -10.67
N LEU A 88 1.25 -5.63 -11.00
CA LEU A 88 0.40 -5.04 -12.02
C LEU A 88 0.58 -5.70 -13.38
N VAL A 89 1.82 -5.91 -13.82
CA VAL A 89 2.11 -6.50 -15.13
C VAL A 89 1.75 -7.98 -15.17
N CYS A 90 2.27 -8.77 -14.23
CA CYS A 90 2.07 -10.21 -14.25
C CYS A 90 0.61 -10.61 -14.00
N CYS A 91 -0.04 -9.98 -13.02
CA CYS A 91 -1.41 -10.36 -12.65
C CYS A 91 -2.44 -9.90 -13.67
N SER A 92 -2.24 -8.76 -14.34
CA SER A 92 -3.17 -8.33 -15.39
C SER A 92 -3.08 -9.21 -16.64
N MET A 93 -1.85 -9.60 -17.06
CA MET A 93 -1.66 -10.56 -18.15
C MET A 93 -2.26 -11.93 -17.80
N CYS A 94 -2.03 -12.40 -16.57
CA CYS A 94 -2.61 -13.65 -16.08
C CYS A 94 -4.14 -13.59 -16.08
N ALA A 95 -4.73 -12.53 -15.55
CA ALA A 95 -6.17 -12.33 -15.49
C ALA A 95 -6.80 -12.28 -16.90
N TRP A 96 -6.18 -11.55 -17.81
CA TRP A 96 -6.62 -11.51 -19.21
C TRP A 96 -6.60 -12.89 -19.85
N TYR A 97 -5.49 -13.63 -19.72
CA TYR A 97 -5.38 -14.99 -20.24
C TYR A 97 -6.44 -15.93 -19.67
N VAL A 98 -6.63 -15.92 -18.35
CA VAL A 98 -7.60 -16.78 -17.67
C VAL A 98 -9.02 -16.50 -18.13
N VAL A 99 -9.40 -15.24 -18.30
CA VAL A 99 -10.75 -14.86 -18.74
C VAL A 99 -10.97 -15.22 -20.22
N ARG A 100 -9.97 -15.04 -21.08
CA ARG A 100 -10.14 -15.28 -22.54
C ARG A 100 -10.06 -16.74 -22.91
N VAL A 101 -9.17 -17.51 -22.29
CA VAL A 101 -9.05 -18.95 -22.56
C VAL A 101 -10.18 -19.75 -21.95
N ASN A 102 -10.68 -19.37 -20.78
CA ASN A 102 -11.82 -19.96 -20.08
C ASN A 102 -11.85 -21.51 -20.09
N SER A 103 -10.71 -22.15 -19.94
CA SER A 103 -10.57 -23.60 -19.84
C SER A 103 -10.71 -24.09 -18.39
N LYS A 104 -10.92 -25.39 -18.19
CA LYS A 104 -10.95 -26.00 -16.85
C LYS A 104 -9.66 -25.72 -16.07
N ILE A 105 -8.52 -25.73 -16.75
CA ILE A 105 -7.20 -25.48 -16.15
C ILE A 105 -7.06 -24.01 -15.77
N SER A 106 -7.42 -23.07 -16.67
CA SER A 106 -7.34 -21.64 -16.37
C SER A 106 -8.27 -21.24 -15.23
N ASN A 107 -9.48 -21.81 -15.19
CA ASN A 107 -10.41 -21.60 -14.10
C ASN A 107 -9.91 -22.18 -12.76
N PHE A 108 -9.25 -23.33 -12.77
CA PHE A 108 -8.60 -23.88 -11.57
C PHE A 108 -7.54 -22.92 -11.02
N PHE A 109 -6.66 -22.37 -11.86
CA PHE A 109 -5.67 -21.38 -11.42
C PHE A 109 -6.32 -20.08 -10.93
N TYR A 110 -7.39 -19.62 -11.57
CA TYR A 110 -8.13 -18.46 -11.09
C TYR A 110 -8.64 -18.66 -9.66
N TYR A 111 -9.30 -19.79 -9.41
CA TYR A 111 -9.78 -20.10 -8.05
C TYR A 111 -8.65 -20.30 -7.05
N LEU A 112 -7.49 -20.80 -7.49
CA LEU A 112 -6.31 -20.92 -6.64
C LEU A 112 -5.79 -19.54 -6.21
N PHE A 113 -5.73 -18.56 -7.12
CA PHE A 113 -5.39 -17.19 -6.78
C PHE A 113 -6.41 -16.57 -5.82
N VAL A 114 -7.70 -16.73 -6.07
CA VAL A 114 -8.75 -16.23 -5.17
C VAL A 114 -8.66 -16.90 -3.80
N PHE A 115 -8.40 -18.21 -3.76
CA PHE A 115 -8.21 -18.94 -2.49
C PHE A 115 -7.02 -18.42 -1.70
N SER A 116 -5.92 -18.01 -2.34
CA SER A 116 -4.74 -17.48 -1.66
C SER A 116 -5.05 -16.23 -0.81
N MET A 117 -6.09 -15.45 -1.15
CA MET A 117 -6.53 -14.29 -0.36
C MET A 117 -7.07 -14.67 1.02
N VAL A 118 -7.58 -15.89 1.17
CA VAL A 118 -8.18 -16.37 2.43
C VAL A 118 -7.12 -16.90 3.39
N VAL A 119 -5.95 -17.29 2.87
CA VAL A 119 -4.87 -17.84 3.69
C VAL A 119 -4.15 -16.71 4.43
N PRO A 120 -4.22 -16.66 5.79
CA PRO A 120 -3.52 -15.64 6.55
C PRO A 120 -2.00 -15.77 6.41
N PHE A 121 -1.30 -14.67 6.16
CA PHE A 121 0.17 -14.64 6.10
C PHE A 121 0.83 -15.27 7.32
N GLN A 122 0.26 -15.02 8.51
CA GLN A 122 0.79 -15.51 9.78
C GLN A 122 0.90 -17.04 9.88
N MET A 123 0.07 -17.76 9.12
CA MET A 123 0.15 -19.24 9.07
C MET A 123 1.37 -19.75 8.30
N LEU A 124 1.87 -18.95 7.35
CA LEU A 124 2.95 -19.32 6.44
C LEU A 124 4.30 -18.67 6.80
N MET A 125 4.29 -17.63 7.63
CA MET A 125 5.40 -16.70 7.82
C MET A 125 6.73 -17.38 8.18
N PHE A 126 6.75 -18.35 9.09
CA PHE A 126 8.00 -19.01 9.49
C PHE A 126 8.55 -19.95 8.41
N THR A 127 7.67 -20.72 7.78
CA THR A 127 8.07 -21.62 6.67
C THR A 127 8.56 -20.79 5.48
N LEU A 128 7.86 -19.69 5.18
CA LEU A 128 8.22 -18.76 4.11
C LEU A 128 9.58 -18.10 4.38
N SER A 129 9.80 -17.59 5.60
CA SER A 129 11.07 -16.97 5.98
C SER A 129 12.24 -17.95 5.82
N ASN A 130 12.10 -19.19 6.30
CA ASN A 130 13.12 -20.22 6.10
C ASN A 130 13.37 -20.53 4.62
N LEU A 131 12.31 -20.60 3.82
CA LEU A 131 12.44 -20.83 2.38
C LEU A 131 13.12 -19.66 1.68
N ALA A 132 12.69 -18.43 1.98
CA ALA A 132 13.25 -17.21 1.43
C ALA A 132 14.76 -17.10 1.69
N ASP A 133 15.19 -17.42 2.92
CA ASP A 133 16.60 -17.43 3.28
C ASP A 133 17.39 -18.48 2.48
N ARG A 134 16.86 -19.71 2.40
CA ARG A 134 17.51 -20.80 1.65
C ARG A 134 17.70 -20.54 0.16
N ILE A 135 16.76 -19.80 -0.47
CA ILE A 135 16.82 -19.50 -1.91
C ILE A 135 17.41 -18.10 -2.19
N GLY A 136 17.84 -17.37 -1.12
CA GLY A 136 18.45 -16.05 -1.24
C GLY A 136 17.45 -14.91 -1.53
N PHE A 137 16.18 -15.07 -1.14
CA PHE A 137 15.15 -14.04 -1.29
C PHE A 137 15.09 -13.10 -0.07
N ASN A 138 16.27 -12.73 0.44
CA ASN A 138 16.46 -11.90 1.62
C ASN A 138 17.00 -10.48 1.28
N THR A 139 16.86 -10.05 0.02
CA THR A 139 17.30 -8.74 -0.44
C THR A 139 16.12 -7.87 -0.91
N PRO A 140 16.26 -6.53 -0.95
CA PRO A 140 15.22 -5.62 -1.45
C PRO A 140 14.76 -5.89 -2.90
N PHE A 141 15.60 -6.54 -3.71
CA PHE A 141 15.25 -6.85 -5.10
C PHE A 141 14.50 -8.18 -5.24
N ASN A 142 14.77 -9.15 -4.36
CA ASN A 142 14.18 -10.48 -4.47
C ASN A 142 12.87 -10.62 -3.71
N ILE A 143 12.66 -9.84 -2.64
CA ILE A 143 11.42 -9.85 -1.86
C ILE A 143 10.18 -9.50 -2.70
N CYS A 144 10.34 -8.78 -3.82
CA CYS A 144 9.25 -8.43 -4.72
C CYS A 144 8.56 -9.67 -5.33
N PHE A 145 9.25 -10.80 -5.48
CA PHE A 145 8.64 -12.05 -5.93
C PHE A 145 7.76 -12.69 -4.86
N ILE A 146 8.09 -12.47 -3.59
CA ILE A 146 7.25 -12.92 -2.47
C ILE A 146 5.98 -12.06 -2.44
N TYR A 147 6.12 -10.74 -2.59
CA TYR A 147 4.98 -9.81 -2.70
C TYR A 147 4.09 -10.12 -3.91
N LEU A 148 4.68 -10.51 -5.06
CA LEU A 148 3.91 -10.96 -6.22
C LEU A 148 3.01 -12.14 -5.85
N GLY A 149 3.53 -13.12 -5.10
CA GLY A 149 2.75 -14.29 -4.67
C GLY A 149 1.54 -13.91 -3.81
N PHE A 150 1.72 -13.03 -2.84
CA PHE A 150 0.64 -12.62 -1.93
C PHE A 150 -0.32 -11.60 -2.57
N GLY A 151 0.18 -10.65 -3.36
CA GLY A 151 -0.64 -9.66 -4.07
C GLY A 151 -1.42 -10.24 -5.25
N ALA A 152 -0.99 -11.38 -5.80
CA ALA A 152 -1.61 -11.97 -6.98
C ALA A 152 -3.09 -12.30 -6.79
N GLY A 153 -3.52 -12.72 -5.61
CA GLY A 153 -4.91 -13.05 -5.34
C GLY A 153 -5.85 -11.88 -5.63
N LEU A 154 -5.64 -10.77 -4.94
CA LEU A 154 -6.43 -9.54 -5.10
C LEU A 154 -6.31 -8.97 -6.51
N ALA A 155 -5.10 -8.86 -7.02
CA ALA A 155 -4.84 -8.26 -8.32
C ALA A 155 -5.51 -9.05 -9.46
N VAL A 156 -5.32 -10.38 -9.51
CA VAL A 156 -5.95 -11.24 -10.52
C VAL A 156 -7.48 -11.19 -10.42
N PHE A 157 -8.04 -11.20 -9.20
CA PHE A 157 -9.48 -11.07 -9.00
C PHE A 157 -10.03 -9.76 -9.57
N MET A 158 -9.42 -8.63 -9.25
CA MET A 158 -9.87 -7.32 -9.73
C MET A 158 -9.71 -7.17 -11.24
N PHE A 159 -8.57 -7.57 -11.79
CA PHE A 159 -8.33 -7.52 -13.22
C PHE A 159 -9.27 -8.44 -14.00
N ALA A 160 -9.48 -9.68 -13.54
CA ALA A 160 -10.39 -10.60 -14.18
C ALA A 160 -11.83 -10.10 -14.18
N GLY A 161 -12.27 -9.47 -13.08
CA GLY A 161 -13.57 -8.82 -13.00
C GLY A 161 -13.76 -7.72 -14.04
N PHE A 162 -12.72 -6.93 -14.30
CA PHE A 162 -12.76 -5.87 -15.32
C PHE A 162 -12.69 -6.44 -16.75
N VAL A 163 -11.77 -7.37 -17.02
CA VAL A 163 -11.58 -7.97 -18.36
C VAL A 163 -12.86 -8.62 -18.90
N LYS A 164 -13.68 -9.22 -18.04
CA LYS A 164 -14.99 -9.77 -18.41
C LYS A 164 -15.93 -8.75 -19.04
N ASN A 165 -15.73 -7.47 -18.79
CA ASN A 165 -16.55 -6.38 -19.32
C ASN A 165 -16.01 -5.78 -20.63
N ILE A 166 -14.80 -6.16 -21.05
CA ILE A 166 -14.23 -5.71 -22.33
C ILE A 166 -14.84 -6.59 -23.43
N PRO A 167 -15.54 -6.00 -24.41
CA PRO A 167 -16.07 -6.75 -25.57
C PRO A 167 -14.95 -7.48 -26.30
N LEU A 168 -15.19 -8.76 -26.63
CA LEU A 168 -14.19 -9.58 -27.31
C LEU A 168 -13.91 -9.08 -28.73
N GLU A 169 -14.92 -8.50 -29.36
CA GLU A 169 -14.89 -7.97 -30.72
C GLU A 169 -13.79 -6.92 -30.93
N ILE A 170 -13.44 -6.17 -29.88
CA ILE A 170 -12.36 -5.17 -29.94
C ILE A 170 -10.99 -5.87 -30.12
N GLU A 171 -10.79 -6.97 -29.41
CA GLU A 171 -9.56 -7.76 -29.48
C GLU A 171 -9.47 -8.53 -30.80
N GLU A 172 -10.59 -9.10 -31.28
CA GLU A 172 -10.69 -9.77 -32.56
C GLU A 172 -10.43 -8.83 -33.74
N ALA A 173 -10.99 -7.61 -33.71
CA ALA A 173 -10.67 -6.60 -34.72
C ALA A 173 -9.17 -6.26 -34.78
N ALA A 174 -8.53 -6.11 -33.63
CA ALA A 174 -7.09 -5.85 -33.56
C ALA A 174 -6.26 -7.04 -34.12
N MET A 175 -6.72 -8.29 -33.92
CA MET A 175 -6.07 -9.47 -34.49
C MET A 175 -6.25 -9.54 -36.02
N ILE A 176 -7.42 -9.15 -36.53
CA ILE A 176 -7.65 -9.03 -37.99
C ILE A 176 -6.73 -7.97 -38.59
N ASP A 177 -6.49 -6.86 -37.88
CA ASP A 177 -5.54 -5.80 -38.27
C ASP A 177 -4.07 -6.23 -38.14
N GLY A 178 -3.80 -7.50 -37.80
CA GLY A 178 -2.44 -8.08 -37.77
C GLY A 178 -1.72 -7.95 -36.43
N CYS A 179 -2.38 -7.57 -35.34
CA CYS A 179 -1.78 -7.58 -34.03
C CYS A 179 -1.61 -9.01 -33.51
N ASN A 180 -0.43 -9.34 -33.00
CA ASN A 180 -0.25 -10.57 -32.24
C ASN A 180 -0.83 -10.43 -30.81
N PRO A 181 -1.05 -11.53 -30.05
CA PRO A 181 -1.67 -11.47 -28.72
C PRO A 181 -0.98 -10.52 -27.75
N VAL A 182 0.35 -10.43 -27.77
CA VAL A 182 1.11 -9.51 -26.91
C VAL A 182 0.80 -8.06 -27.28
N GLN A 183 0.71 -7.75 -28.57
CA GLN A 183 0.34 -6.42 -29.04
C GLN A 183 -1.12 -6.09 -28.69
N VAL A 184 -2.05 -7.04 -28.81
CA VAL A 184 -3.44 -6.87 -28.38
C VAL A 184 -3.49 -6.50 -26.90
N PHE A 185 -2.76 -7.24 -26.05
CA PHE A 185 -2.72 -6.92 -24.63
C PHE A 185 -2.19 -5.50 -24.35
N PHE A 186 -0.98 -5.18 -24.82
CA PHE A 186 -0.33 -3.91 -24.47
C PHE A 186 -0.92 -2.69 -25.17
N LYS A 187 -1.42 -2.82 -26.41
CA LYS A 187 -1.92 -1.70 -27.20
C LYS A 187 -3.42 -1.47 -27.04
N ILE A 188 -4.20 -2.50 -26.73
CA ILE A 188 -5.67 -2.43 -26.68
C ILE A 188 -6.17 -2.68 -25.26
N VAL A 189 -5.90 -3.85 -24.68
CA VAL A 189 -6.49 -4.25 -23.40
C VAL A 189 -5.97 -3.40 -22.24
N LEU A 190 -4.65 -3.23 -22.13
CA LEU A 190 -4.01 -2.50 -21.04
C LEU A 190 -4.47 -1.04 -20.96
N PRO A 191 -4.53 -0.26 -22.07
CA PRO A 191 -5.09 1.11 -22.03
C PRO A 191 -6.54 1.18 -21.57
N ILE A 192 -7.38 0.20 -21.97
CA ILE A 192 -8.78 0.12 -21.54
C ILE A 192 -8.85 -0.18 -20.03
N MET A 193 -7.95 -1.01 -19.52
CA MET A 193 -7.87 -1.38 -18.10
C MET A 193 -7.29 -0.30 -17.19
N LYS A 194 -6.88 0.86 -17.72
CA LYS A 194 -6.21 1.92 -16.96
C LYS A 194 -6.89 2.28 -15.62
N PRO A 195 -8.22 2.40 -15.49
CA PRO A 195 -8.86 2.68 -14.21
C PRO A 195 -8.58 1.58 -13.16
N THR A 196 -8.68 0.31 -13.57
CA THR A 196 -8.41 -0.83 -12.69
C THR A 196 -6.94 -0.92 -12.31
N TYR A 197 -6.01 -0.63 -13.25
CA TYR A 197 -4.58 -0.54 -12.94
C TYR A 197 -4.28 0.47 -11.84
N LEU A 198 -4.91 1.65 -11.90
CA LEU A 198 -4.74 2.66 -10.88
C LEU A 198 -5.29 2.19 -9.53
N SER A 199 -6.48 1.57 -9.52
CA SER A 199 -7.08 1.07 -8.28
C SER A 199 -6.25 -0.04 -7.63
N VAL A 200 -5.86 -1.06 -8.39
CA VAL A 200 -5.00 -2.14 -7.91
C VAL A 200 -3.64 -1.59 -7.48
N GLY A 201 -3.04 -0.71 -8.29
CA GLY A 201 -1.74 -0.10 -7.98
C GLY A 201 -1.74 0.67 -6.67
N ILE A 202 -2.80 1.42 -6.36
CA ILE A 202 -2.92 2.14 -5.11
C ILE A 202 -3.08 1.18 -3.93
N LEU A 203 -3.96 0.19 -4.04
CA LEU A 203 -4.19 -0.79 -2.97
C LEU A 203 -2.90 -1.57 -2.65
N GLU A 204 -2.21 -2.07 -3.66
CA GLU A 204 -0.96 -2.80 -3.51
C GLU A 204 0.17 -1.89 -2.99
N THR A 205 0.24 -0.63 -3.45
CA THR A 205 1.22 0.35 -2.93
C THR A 205 1.00 0.59 -1.44
N MET A 206 -0.25 0.82 -1.02
CA MET A 206 -0.56 1.03 0.40
C MET A 206 -0.23 -0.19 1.24
N TRP A 207 -0.50 -1.37 0.74
CA TRP A 207 -0.21 -2.62 1.44
C TRP A 207 1.31 -2.83 1.58
N VAL A 208 2.07 -2.80 0.48
CA VAL A 208 3.52 -3.05 0.50
C VAL A 208 4.28 -1.97 1.28
N TRP A 209 3.91 -0.69 1.11
CA TRP A 209 4.57 0.43 1.79
C TRP A 209 4.45 0.37 3.32
N ASN A 210 3.30 -0.07 3.82
CA ASN A 210 3.02 -0.13 5.25
C ASN A 210 3.43 -1.47 5.89
N ASP A 211 3.87 -2.45 5.09
CA ASP A 211 4.18 -3.77 5.61
C ASP A 211 5.47 -3.77 6.43
N TYR A 212 5.33 -4.21 7.66
CA TYR A 212 6.43 -4.44 8.60
C TYR A 212 6.85 -5.90 8.62
N LEU A 213 5.87 -6.81 8.63
CA LEU A 213 6.09 -8.19 9.08
C LEU A 213 6.86 -9.01 8.05
N LEU A 214 6.47 -8.96 6.78
CA LEU A 214 7.16 -9.71 5.73
C LEU A 214 8.61 -9.25 5.54
N PRO A 215 8.93 -7.94 5.41
CA PRO A 215 10.31 -7.48 5.32
C PRO A 215 11.12 -7.81 6.58
N TYR A 216 10.53 -7.71 7.77
CA TYR A 216 11.21 -8.02 9.04
C TYR A 216 11.63 -9.48 9.13
N LEU A 217 10.81 -10.41 8.60
CA LEU A 217 11.07 -11.85 8.65
C LEU A 217 11.95 -12.36 7.50
N THR A 218 11.99 -11.64 6.38
CA THR A 218 12.67 -12.15 5.17
C THR A 218 13.95 -11.40 4.83
N LEU A 219 14.02 -10.07 5.08
CA LEU A 219 15.24 -9.31 4.78
C LEU A 219 16.35 -9.56 5.81
N ASP A 220 17.59 -9.47 5.36
CA ASP A 220 18.73 -9.33 6.26
C ASP A 220 18.66 -7.96 6.96
N SER A 221 18.02 -7.93 8.14
CA SER A 221 17.76 -6.69 8.89
C SER A 221 19.03 -5.99 9.41
N THR A 222 20.19 -6.65 9.32
CA THR A 222 21.49 -6.01 9.62
C THR A 222 21.90 -5.06 8.50
N LYS A 223 21.49 -5.33 7.26
CA LYS A 223 21.85 -4.56 6.06
C LYS A 223 20.69 -3.74 5.51
N TYR A 224 19.48 -4.29 5.54
CA TYR A 224 18.32 -3.74 4.86
C TYR A 224 17.20 -3.48 5.86
N LYS A 225 16.88 -2.22 6.07
CA LYS A 225 15.74 -1.80 6.92
C LYS A 225 14.76 -1.05 6.06
N THR A 226 13.49 -1.45 6.11
CA THR A 226 12.40 -0.64 5.59
C THR A 226 11.99 0.41 6.63
N ILE A 227 11.21 1.39 6.23
CA ILE A 227 10.74 2.42 7.16
C ILE A 227 9.91 1.83 8.31
N PRO A 228 8.95 0.91 8.11
CA PRO A 228 8.25 0.28 9.21
C PRO A 228 9.19 -0.46 10.19
N ILE A 229 10.27 -1.05 9.69
CA ILE A 229 11.31 -1.67 10.54
C ILE A 229 12.07 -0.57 11.29
N LEU A 230 12.50 0.50 10.61
CA LEU A 230 13.24 1.61 11.22
C LEU A 230 12.48 2.24 12.39
N ILE A 231 11.18 2.45 12.25
CA ILE A 231 10.32 3.02 13.31
C ILE A 231 10.39 2.17 14.60
N GLN A 232 10.55 0.85 14.49
CA GLN A 232 10.70 -0.01 15.67
C GLN A 232 12.05 0.18 16.38
N TYR A 233 13.09 0.58 15.67
CA TYR A 233 14.40 0.84 16.27
C TYR A 233 14.40 2.07 17.19
N PHE A 234 13.52 3.05 17.00
CA PHE A 234 13.32 4.16 17.94
C PHE A 234 12.78 3.71 19.31
N ARG A 235 12.31 2.48 19.42
CA ARG A 235 11.88 1.90 20.69
C ARG A 235 13.04 1.42 21.56
N GLY A 236 14.29 1.52 21.12
CA GLY A 236 15.51 1.23 21.90
C GLY A 236 15.47 -0.06 22.75
N GLY A 237 16.61 -0.43 23.32
CA GLY A 237 16.68 -1.46 24.35
C GLY A 237 16.35 -0.89 25.76
N TYR A 238 15.99 -1.78 26.70
CA TYR A 238 15.78 -1.43 28.11
C TYR A 238 14.67 -0.38 28.39
N GLY A 239 13.66 -0.30 27.53
CA GLY A 239 12.51 0.58 27.77
C GLY A 239 12.73 2.05 27.40
N HIS A 240 13.88 2.40 26.85
CA HIS A 240 14.10 3.75 26.33
C HIS A 240 13.43 3.91 24.97
N VAL A 241 12.49 4.85 24.84
CA VAL A 241 11.77 5.14 23.60
C VAL A 241 12.02 6.58 23.21
N GLU A 242 12.59 6.78 22.04
CA GLU A 242 12.81 8.12 21.47
C GLU A 242 11.52 8.61 20.75
N LEU A 243 10.51 8.94 21.56
CA LEU A 243 9.18 9.30 21.05
C LEU A 243 9.17 10.47 20.07
N GLY A 244 9.98 11.52 20.32
CA GLY A 244 10.04 12.68 19.45
C GLY A 244 10.54 12.36 18.04
N PRO A 245 11.75 11.79 17.88
CA PRO A 245 12.28 11.34 16.60
C PRO A 245 11.39 10.27 15.93
N MET A 246 10.80 9.35 16.69
CA MET A 246 9.87 8.34 16.17
C MET A 246 8.63 9.00 15.55
N MET A 247 8.02 9.97 16.22
CA MET A 247 6.86 10.70 15.69
C MET A 247 7.23 11.54 14.46
N ALA A 248 8.41 12.18 14.47
CA ALA A 248 8.93 12.89 13.30
C ALA A 248 9.14 11.94 12.11
N CYS A 249 9.69 10.76 12.34
CA CYS A 249 9.84 9.72 11.32
C CYS A 249 8.48 9.30 10.74
N ILE A 250 7.49 9.03 11.60
CA ILE A 250 6.12 8.68 11.15
C ILE A 250 5.54 9.80 10.28
N MET A 251 5.70 11.05 10.67
CA MET A 251 5.20 12.19 9.87
C MET A 251 5.87 12.27 8.50
N MET A 252 7.19 12.09 8.43
CA MET A 252 7.91 12.06 7.14
C MET A 252 7.44 10.94 6.21
N VAL A 253 6.98 9.83 6.78
CA VAL A 253 6.49 8.66 6.01
C VAL A 253 5.04 8.83 5.58
N VAL A 254 4.22 9.46 6.41
CA VAL A 254 2.80 9.70 6.11
C VAL A 254 2.64 10.72 4.97
N VAL A 255 3.50 11.74 4.91
CA VAL A 255 3.40 12.80 3.90
C VAL A 255 3.40 12.27 2.46
N PRO A 256 4.34 11.41 2.01
CA PRO A 256 4.30 10.83 0.66
C PRO A 256 3.01 10.07 0.35
N ILE A 257 2.50 9.30 1.33
CA ILE A 257 1.25 8.54 1.17
C ILE A 257 0.06 9.49 1.00
N VAL A 258 -0.02 10.54 1.81
CA VAL A 258 -1.09 11.54 1.73
C VAL A 258 -1.04 12.26 0.38
N ILE A 259 0.16 12.64 -0.09
CA ILE A 259 0.33 13.25 -1.41
C ILE A 259 -0.15 12.29 -2.52
N MET A 260 0.30 11.04 -2.49
CA MET A 260 -0.14 10.01 -3.43
C MET A 260 -1.66 9.85 -3.41
N TYR A 261 -2.27 9.78 -2.21
CA TYR A 261 -3.72 9.67 -2.07
C TYR A 261 -4.46 10.87 -2.68
N ILE A 262 -4.03 12.09 -2.38
CA ILE A 262 -4.65 13.32 -2.92
C ILE A 262 -4.59 13.34 -4.45
N LEU A 263 -3.47 12.92 -5.03
CA LEU A 263 -3.31 12.85 -6.49
C LEU A 263 -4.16 11.75 -7.13
N CYS A 264 -4.37 10.64 -6.42
CA CYS A 264 -5.00 9.44 -6.95
C CYS A 264 -6.45 9.22 -6.50
N GLN A 265 -6.99 10.00 -5.54
CA GLN A 265 -8.32 9.79 -4.92
C GLN A 265 -9.46 9.66 -5.93
N LYS A 266 -9.42 10.42 -7.02
CA LYS A 266 -10.44 10.34 -8.07
C LYS A 266 -10.51 8.95 -8.71
N TYR A 267 -9.35 8.35 -8.96
CA TYR A 267 -9.27 7.04 -9.58
C TYR A 267 -9.66 5.89 -8.63
N ILE A 268 -9.44 6.09 -7.30
CA ILE A 268 -9.88 5.14 -6.28
C ILE A 268 -11.40 5.06 -6.27
N ILE A 269 -12.08 6.21 -6.25
CA ILE A 269 -13.53 6.30 -6.23
C ILE A 269 -14.12 5.66 -7.49
N ASP A 270 -13.60 6.00 -8.66
CA ASP A 270 -14.07 5.47 -9.94
C ASP A 270 -13.87 3.94 -10.03
N GLY A 271 -12.74 3.42 -9.53
CA GLY A 271 -12.45 1.98 -9.56
C GLY A 271 -13.28 1.15 -8.60
N VAL A 272 -13.53 1.64 -7.38
CA VAL A 272 -14.39 0.97 -6.39
C VAL A 272 -15.84 0.97 -6.85
N VAL A 273 -16.32 2.08 -7.40
CA VAL A 273 -17.68 2.19 -7.93
C VAL A 273 -17.89 1.26 -9.13
N ALA A 274 -16.91 1.18 -10.05
CA ALA A 274 -17.00 0.27 -11.20
C ALA A 274 -17.06 -1.21 -10.79
N GLY A 275 -16.44 -1.58 -9.65
CA GLY A 275 -16.53 -2.93 -9.07
C GLY A 275 -17.83 -3.21 -8.31
N ALA A 276 -18.43 -2.18 -7.69
CA ALA A 276 -19.59 -2.31 -6.81
C ALA A 276 -20.95 -2.21 -7.52
N VAL A 277 -21.01 -1.61 -8.71
CA VAL A 277 -22.29 -1.33 -9.43
C VAL A 277 -22.82 -2.55 -10.22
N LYS A 278 -22.24 -3.74 -10.10
CA LYS A 278 -22.69 -4.96 -10.74
C LYS A 278 -23.01 -6.06 -9.72
N GLY A 279 -23.86 -5.71 -8.76
CA GLY A 279 -24.64 -6.67 -7.98
C GLY A 279 -26.11 -6.59 -8.40
#